data_c48633c5bff6534dec2229f72b56eeec
#
_entry.id   c48633c5bff6534dec2229f72b56eeec
#
_cell.length_a   1.000
_cell.length_b   1.000
_cell.length_c   1.000
_cell.angle_alpha   90.00
_cell.angle_beta   90.00
_cell.angle_gamma   90.00
#
_symmetry.space_group_name_H-M   'P 1'
#
loop_
_entity.id
_entity.type
_entity.pdbx_description
1 polymer ?
#
loop_
_entity_poly.entity_id
_entity_poly.type
_entity_poly.pdbx_seq_one_letter_code
_entity_poly.pdbx_strand_id
1 'polypeptide(L)'
;MRRHKTRRGFFPLFSVILTMACVLYLFLCFAFLLSDAEAAVSMPTEEKIGIESLLRKQTLSEEDYALLYRQTGLTKIGIDRARTRGEDGIVGILSVQACRFAKYGVEHDVFAPLMCTDYLADGKRAVVGFLEDGDILITSSTHFSSFRMGHAGIVTDAERGEVLQATAYGQTSRIGTVGDFTNRMNFMILRPKADAATRKAVASYARENLHGIPYHAFAGIFTDKNTIAVGTQCAHLVW
;
A
#
# COMPACT_ATOMS: atom_id res chain seq x y z
N MET A 1 63.01 8.27 30.97
CA MET A 1 62.65 8.16 29.54
C MET A 1 61.18 7.74 29.43
N ARG A 2 60.25 8.66 29.19
CA ARG A 2 58.81 8.36 28.95
C ARG A 2 58.60 8.15 27.47
N ARG A 3 58.24 6.93 27.04
CA ARG A 3 57.88 6.62 25.65
C ARG A 3 56.55 7.27 25.32
N HIS A 4 56.51 8.27 24.47
CA HIS A 4 55.30 8.74 23.79
C HIS A 4 54.77 7.62 22.90
N LYS A 5 53.70 6.94 23.35
CA LYS A 5 52.88 6.08 22.48
C LYS A 5 52.14 6.98 21.49
N THR A 6 52.58 6.97 20.27
CA THR A 6 51.97 7.73 19.15
C THR A 6 50.55 7.18 18.89
N ARG A 7 49.56 8.06 19.04
CA ARG A 7 48.12 7.87 18.63
C ARG A 7 47.97 7.82 17.10
N ARG A 8 48.86 7.18 16.35
CA ARG A 8 48.91 7.21 14.88
C ARG A 8 47.93 6.24 14.17
N GLY A 9 47.16 5.38 14.87
CA GLY A 9 46.31 4.37 14.23
C GLY A 9 44.86 4.73 14.11
N PHE A 10 44.35 5.72 14.84
CA PHE A 10 42.90 6.00 14.88
C PHE A 10 42.41 6.86 13.72
N PHE A 11 43.19 7.85 13.29
CA PHE A 11 42.84 8.77 12.23
C PHE A 11 42.61 8.11 10.86
N PRO A 12 43.47 7.20 10.37
CA PRO A 12 43.24 6.58 9.06
C PRO A 12 42.02 5.67 9.04
N LEU A 13 41.75 4.91 10.11
CA LEU A 13 40.58 4.07 10.19
C LEU A 13 39.26 4.90 10.20
N PHE A 14 39.25 5.99 10.99
CA PHE A 14 38.10 6.91 11.01
C PHE A 14 37.86 7.55 9.65
N SER A 15 38.90 8.00 8.96
CA SER A 15 38.82 8.58 7.61
C SER A 15 38.24 7.57 6.61
N VAL A 16 38.69 6.31 6.64
CA VAL A 16 38.15 5.25 5.76
C VAL A 16 36.65 5.00 6.03
N ILE A 17 36.27 4.87 7.30
CA ILE A 17 34.86 4.67 7.67
C ILE A 17 33.99 5.85 7.20
N LEU A 18 34.45 7.09 7.43
CA LEU A 18 33.73 8.28 7.00
C LEU A 18 33.59 8.33 5.47
N THR A 19 34.66 8.04 4.74
CA THR A 19 34.61 7.98 3.27
C THR A 19 33.65 6.93 2.78
N MET A 20 33.66 5.73 3.35
CA MET A 20 32.69 4.67 3.00
C MET A 20 31.25 5.09 3.30
N ALA A 21 31.00 5.74 4.43
CA ALA A 21 29.67 6.25 4.78
C ALA A 21 29.19 7.32 3.79
N CYS A 22 30.08 8.25 3.38
CA CYS A 22 29.77 9.26 2.37
C CYS A 22 29.48 8.64 0.99
N VAL A 23 30.28 7.67 0.57
CA VAL A 23 30.05 6.96 -0.71
C VAL A 23 28.71 6.21 -0.69
N LEU A 24 28.42 5.50 0.40
CA LEU A 24 27.14 4.82 0.58
C LEU A 24 25.97 5.81 0.56
N TYR A 25 26.09 6.93 1.26
CA TYR A 25 25.06 7.97 1.26
C TYR A 25 24.82 8.54 -0.14
N LEU A 26 25.89 8.88 -0.88
CA LEU A 26 25.77 9.36 -2.26
C LEU A 26 25.13 8.31 -3.18
N PHE A 27 25.49 7.04 -3.01
CA PHE A 27 24.87 5.96 -3.76
C PHE A 27 23.37 5.84 -3.46
N LEU A 28 22.97 5.94 -2.20
CA LEU A 28 21.55 5.92 -1.80
C LEU A 28 20.79 7.14 -2.34
N CYS A 29 21.41 8.33 -2.34
CA CYS A 29 20.81 9.51 -2.95
C CYS A 29 20.62 9.35 -4.46
N PHE A 30 21.60 8.78 -5.15
CA PHE A 30 21.50 8.51 -6.59
C PHE A 30 20.42 7.47 -6.89
N ALA A 31 20.37 6.39 -6.12
CA ALA A 31 19.32 5.38 -6.24
C ALA A 31 17.92 5.94 -5.96
N PHE A 32 17.80 6.90 -5.02
CA PHE A 32 16.56 7.62 -4.76
C PHE A 32 16.12 8.45 -5.96
N LEU A 33 17.03 9.22 -6.56
CA LEU A 33 16.73 10.02 -7.76
C LEU A 33 16.33 9.16 -8.95
N LEU A 34 16.97 8.01 -9.15
CA LEU A 34 16.57 7.06 -10.19
C LEU A 34 15.17 6.49 -9.92
N SER A 35 14.89 6.12 -8.68
CA SER A 35 13.57 5.59 -8.28
C SER A 35 12.45 6.60 -8.49
N ASP A 36 12.74 7.86 -8.27
CA ASP A 36 11.81 8.97 -8.49
C ASP A 36 11.48 9.16 -9.98
N ALA A 37 12.51 9.04 -10.84
CA ALA A 37 12.34 9.10 -12.29
C ALA A 37 11.52 7.91 -12.84
N GLU A 38 11.57 6.75 -12.18
CA GLU A 38 10.84 5.54 -12.55
C GLU A 38 9.45 5.44 -11.87
N ALA A 39 9.09 6.35 -10.99
CA ALA A 39 7.81 6.37 -10.28
C ALA A 39 6.61 6.63 -11.21
N ALA A 40 6.73 6.25 -12.47
CA ALA A 40 5.63 6.27 -13.41
C ALA A 40 4.51 5.32 -12.93
N VAL A 41 3.29 5.78 -13.00
CA VAL A 41 2.10 4.95 -12.86
C VAL A 41 2.24 3.76 -13.79
N SER A 42 2.19 2.54 -13.25
CA SER A 42 2.17 1.34 -14.08
C SER A 42 0.90 1.34 -14.92
N MET A 43 1.03 1.71 -16.18
CA MET A 43 -0.07 1.67 -17.13
C MET A 43 -0.22 0.25 -17.67
N PRO A 44 -1.45 -0.23 -17.92
CA PRO A 44 -1.66 -1.48 -18.62
C PRO A 44 -0.95 -1.44 -19.98
N THR A 45 -0.27 -2.52 -20.32
CA THR A 45 0.39 -2.67 -21.64
C THR A 45 -0.63 -2.95 -22.75
N GLU A 46 -1.84 -3.33 -22.38
CA GLU A 46 -2.92 -3.67 -23.30
C GLU A 46 -3.78 -2.43 -23.63
N GLU A 47 -4.38 -2.46 -24.79
CA GLU A 47 -5.35 -1.45 -25.18
C GLU A 47 -6.66 -1.61 -24.42
N LYS A 48 -7.29 -0.49 -24.04
CA LYS A 48 -8.61 -0.47 -23.43
C LYS A 48 -9.66 -0.85 -24.46
N ILE A 49 -10.46 -1.88 -24.18
CA ILE A 49 -11.58 -2.32 -25.03
C ILE A 49 -12.91 -2.18 -24.30
N GLY A 50 -14.03 -2.20 -25.04
CA GLY A 50 -15.36 -2.22 -24.47
C GLY A 50 -15.66 -3.58 -23.85
N ILE A 51 -15.95 -3.64 -22.54
CA ILE A 51 -16.25 -4.86 -21.82
C ILE A 51 -17.71 -4.96 -21.36
N GLU A 52 -18.54 -3.96 -21.62
CA GLU A 52 -19.92 -3.90 -21.13
C GLU A 52 -20.77 -5.07 -21.62
N SER A 53 -20.73 -5.37 -22.92
CA SER A 53 -21.46 -6.51 -23.51
C SER A 53 -21.02 -7.84 -22.91
N LEU A 54 -19.75 -7.98 -22.58
CA LEU A 54 -19.18 -9.15 -21.93
C LEU A 54 -19.73 -9.29 -20.50
N LEU A 55 -19.79 -8.20 -19.73
CA LEU A 55 -20.32 -8.19 -18.37
C LEU A 55 -21.81 -8.54 -18.31
N ARG A 56 -22.56 -8.34 -19.40
CA ARG A 56 -23.99 -8.65 -19.50
C ARG A 56 -24.28 -10.09 -19.92
N LYS A 57 -23.27 -10.90 -20.27
CA LYS A 57 -23.46 -12.34 -20.56
C LYS A 57 -24.06 -13.07 -19.36
N GLN A 58 -24.96 -13.99 -19.56
CA GLN A 58 -25.50 -14.80 -18.49
C GLN A 58 -24.41 -15.64 -17.81
N THR A 59 -23.53 -16.25 -18.60
CA THR A 59 -22.40 -17.05 -18.12
C THR A 59 -21.12 -16.56 -18.76
N LEU A 60 -20.06 -16.44 -17.94
CA LEU A 60 -18.70 -16.08 -18.39
C LEU A 60 -17.84 -17.33 -18.50
N SER A 61 -17.06 -17.44 -19.57
CA SER A 61 -16.03 -18.48 -19.73
C SER A 61 -14.75 -18.10 -18.96
N GLU A 62 -13.80 -19.00 -18.83
CA GLU A 62 -12.50 -18.70 -18.22
C GLU A 62 -11.72 -17.67 -19.05
N GLU A 63 -11.87 -17.66 -20.38
CA GLU A 63 -11.29 -16.66 -21.28
C GLU A 63 -11.92 -15.27 -21.05
N ASP A 64 -13.24 -15.23 -20.83
CA ASP A 64 -13.94 -13.99 -20.49
C ASP A 64 -13.42 -13.42 -19.16
N TYR A 65 -13.23 -14.27 -18.13
CA TYR A 65 -12.63 -13.82 -16.86
C TYR A 65 -11.19 -13.36 -17.02
N ALA A 66 -10.38 -14.06 -17.82
CA ALA A 66 -9.01 -13.67 -18.09
C ALA A 66 -8.94 -12.29 -18.78
N LEU A 67 -9.85 -12.05 -19.75
CA LEU A 67 -9.96 -10.75 -20.41
C LEU A 67 -10.41 -9.66 -19.44
N LEU A 68 -11.43 -9.90 -18.63
CA LEU A 68 -11.91 -8.96 -17.62
C LEU A 68 -10.83 -8.64 -16.59
N TYR A 69 -10.03 -9.62 -16.16
CA TYR A 69 -8.91 -9.40 -15.26
C TYR A 69 -7.86 -8.46 -15.89
N ARG A 70 -7.47 -8.69 -17.15
CA ARG A 70 -6.53 -7.80 -17.86
C ARG A 70 -7.07 -6.38 -17.98
N GLN A 71 -8.37 -6.24 -18.22
CA GLN A 71 -9.02 -4.94 -18.43
C GLN A 71 -9.32 -4.20 -17.12
N THR A 72 -9.47 -4.88 -15.99
CA THR A 72 -9.93 -4.25 -14.74
C THR A 72 -8.99 -4.48 -13.55
N GLY A 73 -8.18 -5.54 -13.57
CA GLY A 73 -7.45 -6.02 -12.41
C GLY A 73 -8.31 -6.78 -11.39
N LEU A 74 -9.61 -6.92 -11.62
CA LEU A 74 -10.53 -7.62 -10.73
C LEU A 74 -10.44 -9.13 -10.92
N THR A 75 -10.34 -9.88 -9.81
CA THR A 75 -10.39 -11.33 -9.84
C THR A 75 -11.78 -11.84 -10.22
N LYS A 76 -11.89 -13.11 -10.65
CA LYS A 76 -13.15 -13.79 -10.92
C LYS A 76 -14.17 -13.59 -9.80
N ILE A 77 -13.76 -13.80 -8.55
CA ILE A 77 -14.64 -13.60 -7.38
C ILE A 77 -15.10 -12.14 -7.27
N GLY A 78 -14.24 -11.18 -7.53
CA GLY A 78 -14.57 -9.75 -7.51
C GLY A 78 -15.58 -9.39 -8.60
N ILE A 79 -15.41 -9.94 -9.81
CA ILE A 79 -16.32 -9.76 -10.95
C ILE A 79 -17.70 -10.36 -10.64
N ASP A 80 -17.74 -11.60 -10.16
CA ASP A 80 -19.00 -12.28 -9.86
C ASP A 80 -19.79 -11.55 -8.77
N ARG A 81 -19.13 -11.16 -7.68
CA ARG A 81 -19.75 -10.35 -6.62
C ARG A 81 -20.28 -9.01 -7.10
N ALA A 82 -19.53 -8.33 -7.96
CA ALA A 82 -19.99 -7.08 -8.55
C ALA A 82 -21.26 -7.33 -9.39
N ARG A 83 -21.24 -8.34 -10.25
CA ARG A 83 -22.38 -8.69 -11.11
C ARG A 83 -23.65 -9.04 -10.33
N THR A 84 -23.55 -9.63 -9.13
CA THR A 84 -24.75 -9.88 -8.29
C THR A 84 -25.50 -8.62 -7.87
N ARG A 85 -24.88 -7.44 -7.98
CA ARG A 85 -25.48 -6.12 -7.72
C ARG A 85 -26.20 -5.54 -8.95
N GLY A 86 -26.33 -6.31 -10.02
CA GLY A 86 -27.00 -5.89 -11.25
C GLY A 86 -26.30 -4.72 -11.93
N GLU A 87 -27.07 -3.72 -12.34
CA GLU A 87 -26.57 -2.57 -13.12
C GLU A 87 -25.50 -1.78 -12.34
N ASP A 88 -25.71 -1.52 -11.05
CA ASP A 88 -24.74 -0.81 -10.21
C ASP A 88 -23.38 -1.53 -10.18
N GLY A 89 -23.39 -2.86 -10.18
CA GLY A 89 -22.20 -3.66 -10.24
C GLY A 89 -21.47 -3.55 -11.58
N ILE A 90 -22.19 -3.53 -12.68
CA ILE A 90 -21.62 -3.33 -14.02
C ILE A 90 -20.98 -1.94 -14.11
N VAL A 91 -21.69 -0.90 -13.69
CA VAL A 91 -21.18 0.48 -13.65
C VAL A 91 -19.92 0.57 -12.78
N GLY A 92 -19.91 -0.10 -11.64
CA GLY A 92 -18.74 -0.17 -10.76
C GLY A 92 -17.53 -0.80 -11.46
N ILE A 93 -17.69 -1.93 -12.16
CA ILE A 93 -16.61 -2.58 -12.92
C ILE A 93 -16.09 -1.67 -14.05
N LEU A 94 -16.99 -1.01 -14.79
CA LEU A 94 -16.62 -0.08 -15.84
C LEU A 94 -15.85 1.14 -15.30
N SER A 95 -16.21 1.62 -14.11
CA SER A 95 -15.49 2.69 -13.41
C SER A 95 -14.09 2.26 -12.99
N VAL A 96 -13.93 1.02 -12.50
CA VAL A 96 -12.62 0.44 -12.20
C VAL A 96 -11.77 0.32 -13.47
N GLN A 97 -12.34 -0.11 -14.59
CA GLN A 97 -11.67 -0.13 -15.88
C GLN A 97 -11.22 1.27 -16.28
N ALA A 98 -12.10 2.25 -16.21
CA ALA A 98 -11.78 3.63 -16.57
C ALA A 98 -10.61 4.17 -15.73
N CYS A 99 -10.62 3.91 -14.42
CA CYS A 99 -9.53 4.27 -13.51
C CYS A 99 -8.21 3.59 -13.88
N ARG A 100 -8.23 2.28 -14.20
CA ARG A 100 -7.04 1.50 -14.57
C ARG A 100 -6.32 2.03 -15.83
N PHE A 101 -7.06 2.57 -16.78
CA PHE A 101 -6.52 3.10 -18.04
C PHE A 101 -6.37 4.63 -18.03
N ALA A 102 -6.70 5.30 -16.94
CA ALA A 102 -6.50 6.73 -16.81
C ALA A 102 -5.02 7.07 -16.61
N LYS A 103 -4.58 8.14 -17.22
CA LYS A 103 -3.24 8.70 -16.96
C LYS A 103 -3.32 9.62 -15.75
N TYR A 104 -2.42 9.42 -14.82
CA TYR A 104 -2.28 10.24 -13.63
C TYR A 104 -0.90 10.87 -13.59
N GLY A 105 -0.82 12.12 -13.16
CA GLY A 105 0.43 12.70 -12.68
C GLY A 105 0.76 12.12 -11.29
N VAL A 106 2.00 12.24 -10.88
CA VAL A 106 2.49 11.81 -9.57
C VAL A 106 3.08 13.01 -8.84
N GLU A 107 2.72 13.17 -7.58
CA GLU A 107 3.29 14.13 -6.64
C GLU A 107 4.08 13.37 -5.59
N HIS A 108 5.27 13.87 -5.26
CA HIS A 108 6.18 13.25 -4.32
C HIS A 108 6.20 14.05 -3.03
N ASP A 109 5.87 13.40 -1.90
CA ASP A 109 5.99 13.97 -0.56
C ASP A 109 7.21 13.39 0.14
N VAL A 110 8.29 14.18 0.19
CA VAL A 110 9.56 13.81 0.84
C VAL A 110 9.48 14.22 2.31
N PHE A 111 9.30 13.27 3.19
CA PHE A 111 9.12 13.50 4.63
C PHE A 111 10.36 13.20 5.49
N ALA A 112 11.37 12.53 4.92
CA ALA A 112 12.66 12.28 5.57
C ALA A 112 13.76 12.10 4.51
N PRO A 113 15.06 12.19 4.85
CA PRO A 113 16.13 11.90 3.92
C PRO A 113 15.96 10.53 3.28
N LEU A 114 15.89 10.48 1.94
CA LEU A 114 15.68 9.28 1.13
C LEU A 114 14.32 8.58 1.33
N MET A 115 13.36 9.18 2.04
CA MET A 115 12.02 8.62 2.24
C MET A 115 10.97 9.52 1.58
N CYS A 116 10.12 8.91 0.78
CA CYS A 116 9.11 9.59 0.00
C CYS A 116 7.81 8.77 -0.02
N THR A 117 6.69 9.45 -0.20
CA THR A 117 5.41 8.83 -0.55
C THR A 117 4.89 9.44 -1.84
N ASP A 118 4.53 8.59 -2.79
CA ASP A 118 4.00 8.99 -4.09
C ASP A 118 2.48 9.06 -4.00
N TYR A 119 1.92 10.20 -4.39
CA TYR A 119 0.49 10.45 -4.45
C TYR A 119 0.02 10.67 -5.89
N LEU A 120 -1.24 10.41 -6.15
CA LEU A 120 -1.87 10.81 -7.40
C LEU A 120 -2.02 12.34 -7.41
N ALA A 121 -1.50 12.99 -8.46
CA ALA A 121 -1.55 14.44 -8.60
C ALA A 121 -2.98 14.97 -8.76
N ASP A 122 -3.13 16.28 -8.60
CA ASP A 122 -4.40 17.02 -8.77
C ASP A 122 -5.53 16.51 -7.85
N GLY A 123 -5.21 15.95 -6.70
CA GLY A 123 -6.19 15.40 -5.77
C GLY A 123 -6.98 14.21 -6.31
N LYS A 124 -6.50 13.57 -7.38
CA LYS A 124 -7.13 12.38 -7.96
C LYS A 124 -7.09 11.20 -6.99
N ARG A 125 -8.02 10.28 -7.17
CA ARG A 125 -8.17 9.10 -6.32
C ARG A 125 -8.48 7.88 -7.18
N ALA A 126 -7.99 6.73 -6.75
CA ALA A 126 -8.41 5.45 -7.32
C ALA A 126 -9.89 5.20 -7.02
N VAL A 127 -10.57 4.56 -7.95
CA VAL A 127 -11.97 4.16 -7.78
C VAL A 127 -12.03 2.90 -6.94
N VAL A 128 -12.83 2.95 -5.89
CA VAL A 128 -13.18 1.78 -5.07
C VAL A 128 -14.52 1.25 -5.57
N GLY A 129 -14.51 0.11 -6.23
CA GLY A 129 -15.74 -0.49 -6.75
C GLY A 129 -16.67 -0.97 -5.64
N PHE A 130 -16.17 -1.80 -4.73
CA PHE A 130 -16.96 -2.39 -3.64
C PHE A 130 -16.08 -2.66 -2.43
N LEU A 131 -16.36 -1.97 -1.36
CA LEU A 131 -15.71 -2.13 -0.07
C LEU A 131 -16.59 -2.96 0.85
N GLU A 132 -15.98 -3.83 1.65
CA GLU A 132 -16.66 -4.59 2.69
C GLU A 132 -15.86 -4.54 4.00
N ASP A 133 -16.54 -4.70 5.13
CA ASP A 133 -15.89 -4.80 6.43
C ASP A 133 -14.87 -5.96 6.43
N GLY A 134 -13.69 -5.71 6.99
CA GLY A 134 -12.59 -6.66 7.01
C GLY A 134 -11.78 -6.75 5.71
N ASP A 135 -12.04 -5.90 4.71
CA ASP A 135 -11.14 -5.74 3.56
C ASP A 135 -9.80 -5.14 4.02
N ILE A 136 -8.72 -5.59 3.39
CA ILE A 136 -7.37 -5.08 3.63
C ILE A 136 -7.00 -4.19 2.46
N LEU A 137 -6.67 -2.93 2.75
CA LEU A 137 -6.19 -1.96 1.78
C LEU A 137 -4.67 -1.97 1.78
N ILE A 138 -4.06 -2.01 0.61
CA ILE A 138 -2.60 -2.00 0.44
C ILE A 138 -2.22 -0.98 -0.61
N THR A 139 -1.12 -0.27 -0.37
CA THR A 139 -0.44 0.56 -1.35
C THR A 139 1.05 0.21 -1.38
N SER A 140 1.75 0.48 -2.46
CA SER A 140 3.21 0.44 -2.54
C SER A 140 3.80 1.79 -2.92
N SER A 141 3.23 2.85 -2.40
CA SER A 141 3.56 4.24 -2.71
C SER A 141 4.66 4.83 -1.83
N THR A 142 4.91 4.28 -0.65
CA THR A 142 6.00 4.76 0.23
C THR A 142 7.28 4.00 -0.09
N HIS A 143 8.39 4.72 -0.23
CA HIS A 143 9.67 4.11 -0.52
C HIS A 143 10.83 4.77 0.24
N PHE A 144 11.88 3.99 0.49
CA PHE A 144 13.18 4.43 0.98
C PHE A 144 14.18 4.21 -0.14
N SER A 145 14.71 5.28 -0.72
CA SER A 145 15.46 5.20 -1.96
C SER A 145 14.66 4.41 -3.01
N SER A 146 15.22 3.39 -3.65
CA SER A 146 14.53 2.50 -4.60
C SER A 146 13.70 1.38 -3.96
N PHE A 147 13.73 1.23 -2.64
CA PHE A 147 12.99 0.18 -1.93
C PHE A 147 11.57 0.63 -1.60
N ARG A 148 10.59 0.09 -2.29
CA ARG A 148 9.17 0.36 -2.00
C ARG A 148 8.70 -0.46 -0.81
N MET A 149 8.18 0.22 0.20
CA MET A 149 7.68 -0.39 1.44
C MET A 149 6.17 -0.45 1.49
N GLY A 150 5.48 0.50 0.95
CA GLY A 150 4.02 0.51 0.97
C GLY A 150 3.38 0.80 2.32
N HIS A 151 2.05 0.64 2.37
CA HIS A 151 1.24 0.85 3.54
C HIS A 151 0.04 -0.09 3.52
N ALA A 152 -0.45 -0.52 4.69
CA ALA A 152 -1.61 -1.38 4.84
C ALA A 152 -2.57 -0.86 5.92
N GLY A 153 -3.85 -1.19 5.76
CA GLY A 153 -4.89 -0.93 6.76
C GLY A 153 -6.05 -1.88 6.58
N ILE A 154 -6.89 -2.02 7.61
CA ILE A 154 -8.08 -2.85 7.60
C ILE A 154 -9.33 -1.98 7.63
N VAL A 155 -10.29 -2.28 6.78
CA VAL A 155 -11.60 -1.63 6.74
C VAL A 155 -12.39 -2.06 7.96
N THR A 156 -12.71 -1.10 8.84
CA THR A 156 -13.49 -1.33 10.05
C THR A 156 -14.96 -0.95 9.91
N ASP A 157 -15.28 -0.12 8.94
CA ASP A 157 -16.66 0.25 8.59
C ASP A 157 -16.67 0.65 7.09
N ALA A 158 -17.19 -0.23 6.27
CA ALA A 158 -17.23 -0.03 4.82
C ALA A 158 -18.22 1.06 4.39
N GLU A 159 -19.32 1.25 5.11
CA GLU A 159 -20.34 2.26 4.79
C GLU A 159 -19.79 3.68 5.03
N ARG A 160 -19.00 3.84 6.10
CA ARG A 160 -18.37 5.12 6.45
C ARG A 160 -17.01 5.31 5.80
N GLY A 161 -16.47 4.25 5.19
CA GLY A 161 -15.12 4.25 4.63
C GLY A 161 -14.03 4.37 5.69
N GLU A 162 -14.25 3.84 6.90
CA GLU A 162 -13.29 3.87 8.00
C GLU A 162 -12.26 2.76 7.87
N VAL A 163 -10.99 3.11 8.09
CA VAL A 163 -9.85 2.19 7.96
C VAL A 163 -8.95 2.35 9.18
N LEU A 164 -8.72 1.27 9.91
CA LEU A 164 -7.71 1.24 10.96
C LEU A 164 -6.32 1.09 10.35
N GLN A 165 -5.40 1.95 10.73
CA GLN A 165 -4.05 2.01 10.19
C GLN A 165 -3.02 2.47 11.24
N ALA A 166 -1.76 2.08 11.06
CA ALA A 166 -0.61 2.56 11.84
C ALA A 166 0.40 3.19 10.89
N THR A 167 0.66 4.49 11.01
CA THR A 167 1.30 5.28 9.95
C THR A 167 2.76 5.61 10.20
N ALA A 168 3.16 6.06 11.40
CA ALA A 168 4.50 6.61 11.61
C ALA A 168 4.95 6.58 13.08
N TYR A 169 6.24 6.73 13.29
CA TYR A 169 6.85 6.93 14.59
C TYR A 169 6.23 8.11 15.36
N GLY A 170 6.07 7.96 16.65
CA GLY A 170 5.46 8.95 17.53
C GLY A 170 3.93 9.03 17.43
N GLN A 171 3.32 8.20 16.58
CA GLN A 171 1.88 8.06 16.45
C GLN A 171 1.41 6.71 16.99
N THR A 172 0.10 6.61 17.21
CA THR A 172 -0.57 5.35 17.52
C THR A 172 -1.41 4.89 16.33
N SER A 173 -1.81 3.62 16.32
CA SER A 173 -2.82 3.11 15.38
C SER A 173 -4.11 3.92 15.52
N ARG A 174 -4.74 4.28 14.40
CA ARG A 174 -5.89 5.18 14.37
C ARG A 174 -6.85 4.83 13.25
N ILE A 175 -8.10 5.22 13.44
CA ILE A 175 -9.08 5.22 12.35
C ILE A 175 -8.77 6.40 11.42
N GLY A 176 -8.52 6.08 10.18
CA GLY A 176 -8.45 7.00 9.05
C GLY A 176 -9.56 6.71 8.07
N THR A 177 -9.38 7.08 6.81
CA THR A 177 -10.36 6.91 5.74
C THR A 177 -9.81 6.13 4.57
N VAL A 178 -10.68 5.54 3.76
CA VAL A 178 -10.33 4.95 2.45
C VAL A 178 -9.58 5.97 1.59
N GLY A 179 -9.89 7.26 1.75
CA GLY A 179 -9.21 8.36 1.07
C GLY A 179 -7.71 8.41 1.30
N ASP A 180 -7.23 7.96 2.47
CA ASP A 180 -5.80 7.90 2.81
C ASP A 180 -5.04 6.87 1.97
N PHE A 181 -5.75 5.96 1.32
CA PHE A 181 -5.20 4.90 0.45
C PHE A 181 -5.45 5.19 -1.02
N THR A 182 -6.64 5.65 -1.38
CA THR A 182 -7.04 5.84 -2.79
C THR A 182 -6.35 7.01 -3.49
N ASN A 183 -5.77 7.95 -2.74
CA ASN A 183 -4.94 9.01 -3.28
C ASN A 183 -3.49 8.58 -3.54
N ARG A 184 -3.11 7.34 -3.19
CA ARG A 184 -1.76 6.80 -3.35
C ARG A 184 -1.65 5.92 -4.59
N MET A 185 -0.43 5.79 -5.08
CA MET A 185 -0.14 4.89 -6.20
C MET A 185 -0.22 3.41 -5.77
N ASN A 186 -0.45 2.55 -6.77
CA ASN A 186 -0.45 1.10 -6.59
C ASN A 186 -1.42 0.62 -5.49
N PHE A 187 -2.62 1.19 -5.49
CA PHE A 187 -3.68 0.83 -4.56
C PHE A 187 -4.29 -0.53 -4.90
N MET A 188 -4.49 -1.36 -3.89
CA MET A 188 -5.08 -2.70 -4.00
C MET A 188 -6.02 -2.98 -2.83
N ILE A 189 -7.11 -3.69 -3.08
CA ILE A 189 -8.01 -4.24 -2.06
C ILE A 189 -7.87 -5.75 -2.04
N LEU A 190 -7.52 -6.30 -0.89
CA LEU A 190 -7.51 -7.74 -0.64
C LEU A 190 -8.71 -8.10 0.23
N ARG A 191 -9.54 -9.02 -0.24
CA ARG A 191 -10.66 -9.56 0.52
C ARG A 191 -10.33 -10.95 1.03
N PRO A 192 -10.24 -11.17 2.37
CA PRO A 192 -10.01 -12.48 2.94
C PRO A 192 -11.11 -13.48 2.51
N LYS A 193 -10.72 -14.74 2.28
CA LYS A 193 -11.63 -15.84 1.92
C LYS A 193 -12.40 -16.35 3.14
N ALA A 194 -13.02 -15.45 3.89
CA ALA A 194 -13.89 -15.76 5.01
C ALA A 194 -15.33 -15.35 4.66
N ASP A 195 -16.31 -15.86 5.37
CA ASP A 195 -17.68 -15.38 5.24
C ASP A 195 -17.82 -13.93 5.75
N ALA A 196 -18.92 -13.27 5.39
CA ALA A 196 -19.14 -11.87 5.73
C ALA A 196 -19.25 -11.64 7.26
N ALA A 197 -19.81 -12.60 8.00
CA ALA A 197 -19.95 -12.50 9.44
C ALA A 197 -18.57 -12.53 10.13
N THR A 198 -17.70 -13.44 9.71
CA THR A 198 -16.31 -13.53 10.19
C THR A 198 -15.54 -12.26 9.88
N ARG A 199 -15.62 -11.73 8.64
CA ARG A 199 -14.93 -10.49 8.28
C ARG A 199 -15.44 -9.30 9.11
N LYS A 200 -16.74 -9.20 9.32
CA LYS A 200 -17.34 -8.16 10.17
C LYS A 200 -16.88 -8.28 11.62
N ALA A 201 -16.80 -9.49 12.17
CA ALA A 201 -16.30 -9.71 13.52
C ALA A 201 -14.84 -9.27 13.66
N VAL A 202 -13.99 -9.58 12.67
CA VAL A 202 -12.59 -9.13 12.63
C VAL A 202 -12.50 -7.60 12.54
N ALA A 203 -13.32 -6.96 11.71
CA ALA A 203 -13.40 -5.51 11.58
C ALA A 203 -13.77 -4.83 12.92
N SER A 204 -14.78 -5.36 13.62
CA SER A 204 -15.19 -4.88 14.94
C SER A 204 -14.08 -5.07 15.97
N TYR A 205 -13.48 -6.26 16.01
CA TYR A 205 -12.34 -6.54 16.90
C TYR A 205 -11.18 -5.56 16.66
N ALA A 206 -10.82 -5.34 15.40
CA ALA A 206 -9.76 -4.40 15.04
C ALA A 206 -10.06 -2.98 15.52
N ARG A 207 -11.27 -2.51 15.32
CA ARG A 207 -11.73 -1.18 15.76
C ARG A 207 -11.65 -1.01 17.27
N GLU A 208 -12.09 -2.02 18.03
CA GLU A 208 -12.21 -1.97 19.48
C GLU A 208 -10.89 -2.21 20.21
N ASN A 209 -10.05 -3.11 19.69
CA ASN A 209 -8.89 -3.61 20.41
C ASN A 209 -7.54 -3.18 19.83
N LEU A 210 -7.50 -2.76 18.56
CA LEU A 210 -6.24 -2.41 17.88
C LEU A 210 -6.07 -0.92 17.65
N HIS A 211 -6.96 -0.09 18.16
CA HIS A 211 -6.84 1.37 18.15
C HIS A 211 -5.96 1.85 19.32
N GLY A 212 -5.15 2.89 19.07
CA GLY A 212 -4.33 3.53 20.11
C GLY A 212 -3.00 2.80 20.44
N ILE A 213 -2.63 1.78 19.68
CA ILE A 213 -1.37 1.04 19.87
C ILE A 213 -0.19 1.84 19.32
N PRO A 214 0.90 2.06 20.10
CA PRO A 214 2.07 2.80 19.63
C PRO A 214 2.69 2.20 18.38
N TYR A 215 3.19 3.06 17.47
CA TYR A 215 3.89 2.60 16.27
C TYR A 215 5.27 2.04 16.61
N HIS A 216 5.58 0.86 16.07
CA HIS A 216 6.89 0.22 16.19
C HIS A 216 7.26 -0.47 14.87
N ALA A 217 8.24 0.09 14.13
CA ALA A 217 8.57 -0.34 12.77
C ALA A 217 8.98 -1.82 12.65
N PHE A 218 9.53 -2.42 13.69
CA PHE A 218 9.98 -3.81 13.70
C PHE A 218 8.97 -4.78 14.33
N ALA A 219 7.76 -4.30 14.70
CA ALA A 219 6.71 -5.17 15.19
C ALA A 219 6.36 -6.24 14.14
N GLY A 220 6.22 -7.49 14.59
CA GLY A 220 5.94 -8.63 13.71
C GLY A 220 7.16 -9.21 12.97
N ILE A 221 8.31 -8.51 12.93
CA ILE A 221 9.53 -9.02 12.27
C ILE A 221 10.39 -9.82 13.25
N PHE A 222 10.59 -9.29 14.47
CA PHE A 222 11.43 -9.88 15.49
C PHE A 222 10.66 -10.20 16.78
N THR A 223 9.37 -9.94 16.81
CA THR A 223 8.50 -10.20 17.96
C THR A 223 7.46 -11.25 17.60
N ASP A 224 7.03 -12.02 18.58
CA ASP A 224 5.89 -12.92 18.40
C ASP A 224 4.68 -12.11 17.92
N LYS A 225 4.02 -12.61 16.87
CA LYS A 225 2.80 -12.03 16.28
C LYS A 225 1.67 -11.81 17.29
N ASN A 226 1.71 -12.49 18.43
CA ASN A 226 0.74 -12.34 19.50
C ASN A 226 1.09 -11.19 20.47
N THR A 227 2.19 -10.47 20.29
CA THR A 227 2.65 -9.42 21.20
C THR A 227 2.25 -8.02 20.73
N ILE A 228 0.99 -7.81 20.37
CA ILE A 228 0.46 -6.50 19.95
C ILE A 228 0.59 -5.44 21.06
N ALA A 229 0.64 -5.85 22.32
CA ALA A 229 0.61 -4.96 23.48
C ALA A 229 1.78 -3.95 23.56
N VAL A 230 2.91 -4.18 22.88
CA VAL A 230 4.11 -3.32 22.97
C VAL A 230 4.20 -2.32 21.81
N GLY A 231 3.58 -2.60 20.68
CA GLY A 231 3.59 -1.74 19.51
C GLY A 231 3.21 -2.48 18.23
N THR A 232 2.82 -1.73 17.21
CA THR A 232 2.41 -2.28 15.91
C THR A 232 2.93 -1.43 14.76
N GLN A 233 2.95 -1.99 13.56
CA GLN A 233 3.16 -1.29 12.29
C GLN A 233 2.07 -1.71 11.30
N CYS A 234 1.98 -1.03 10.18
CA CYS A 234 0.85 -1.17 9.25
C CYS A 234 0.58 -2.62 8.81
N ALA A 235 1.61 -3.38 8.43
CA ALA A 235 1.44 -4.77 8.01
C ALA A 235 1.16 -5.70 9.19
N HIS A 236 1.74 -5.46 10.36
CA HIS A 236 1.49 -6.23 11.57
C HIS A 236 0.05 -6.04 12.08
N LEU A 237 -0.51 -4.84 11.90
CA LEU A 237 -1.87 -4.50 12.31
C LEU A 237 -2.94 -5.31 11.55
N VAL A 238 -2.68 -5.66 10.30
CA VAL A 238 -3.63 -6.38 9.43
C VAL A 238 -3.39 -7.89 9.38
N TRP A 239 -2.35 -8.35 10.02
CA TRP A 239 -2.05 -9.78 10.14
C TRP A 239 -2.97 -10.39 11.21
#